data_37f279cfc986cb6d3985c2520afddcae
#
_entry.id   37f279cfc986cb6d3985c2520afddcae
#
_cell.length_a   1.000
_cell.length_b   1.000
_cell.length_c   1.000
_cell.angle_alpha   90.00
_cell.angle_beta   90.00
_cell.angle_gamma   90.00
#
_symmetry.space_group_name_H-M   'P 1'
#
loop_
_entity.id
_entity.type
_entity.pdbx_description
1 polymer ?
#
loop_
_entity_poly.entity_id
_entity_poly.type
_entity_poly.pdbx_seq_one_letter_code
_entity_poly.pdbx_strand_id
1 'polypeptide(L)'
;MPALVTFLVIFTIVLFAVLLWALTRFRKCPSDRIMVIYGKVGNNADGTSRSAKCIHGGAAFIWPVIQSYSYLDLTPISIQVDLKNALSRQNIRIDVPSRFTVGISTEPRVMQNAAERLLGLKLAEIQELSKDIIFGQLRLIIATMEIEEINTDRDKFLEAVSSNVETELKKIGLRLINVNVTDISDESGYIAALGKEAAAKAIIDFDGTGLSLLSISHRTPV
;
A
#
# COMPACT_ATOMS: atom_id res chain seq x y z
N MET A 1 -46.73 -51.65 9.97
CA MET A 1 -46.44 -50.61 10.99
C MET A 1 -44.95 -50.54 11.38
N PRO A 2 -44.24 -51.68 11.79
CA PRO A 2 -42.82 -51.53 12.21
C PRO A 2 -41.86 -51.05 11.10
N ALA A 3 -42.04 -51.49 9.86
CA ALA A 3 -41.19 -51.08 8.72
C ALA A 3 -41.27 -49.57 8.41
N LEU A 4 -42.41 -48.95 8.62
CA LEU A 4 -42.60 -47.52 8.39
C LEU A 4 -41.93 -46.69 9.48
N VAL A 5 -41.97 -47.15 10.73
CA VAL A 5 -41.30 -46.53 11.86
C VAL A 5 -39.76 -46.61 11.73
N THR A 6 -39.25 -47.79 11.33
CA THR A 6 -37.80 -47.95 11.10
C THR A 6 -37.28 -47.09 9.94
N PHE A 7 -38.04 -46.97 8.84
CA PHE A 7 -37.71 -46.08 7.73
C PHE A 7 -37.66 -44.62 8.18
N LEU A 8 -38.63 -44.16 8.98
CA LEU A 8 -38.71 -42.80 9.47
C LEU A 8 -37.54 -42.45 10.42
N VAL A 9 -37.14 -43.42 11.28
CA VAL A 9 -35.97 -43.26 12.16
C VAL A 9 -34.67 -43.16 11.36
N ILE A 10 -34.47 -44.05 10.38
CA ILE A 10 -33.28 -43.99 9.51
C ILE A 10 -33.23 -42.68 8.74
N PHE A 11 -34.36 -42.22 8.20
CA PHE A 11 -34.44 -40.94 7.45
C PHE A 11 -34.09 -39.76 8.35
N THR A 12 -34.58 -39.68 9.60
CA THR A 12 -34.22 -38.61 10.54
C THR A 12 -32.73 -38.62 10.91
N ILE A 13 -32.13 -39.80 11.09
CA ILE A 13 -30.71 -39.94 11.40
C ILE A 13 -29.86 -39.43 10.19
N VAL A 14 -30.21 -39.82 8.96
CA VAL A 14 -29.53 -39.38 7.75
C VAL A 14 -29.67 -37.88 7.56
N LEU A 15 -30.86 -37.32 7.76
CA LEU A 15 -31.09 -35.87 7.66
C LEU A 15 -30.25 -35.09 8.68
N PHE A 16 -30.19 -35.59 9.92
CA PHE A 16 -29.36 -34.99 10.97
C PHE A 16 -27.87 -35.10 10.68
N ALA A 17 -27.39 -36.21 10.14
CA ALA A 17 -26.02 -36.39 9.72
C ALA A 17 -25.63 -35.42 8.58
N VAL A 18 -26.54 -35.27 7.60
CA VAL A 18 -26.34 -34.28 6.49
C VAL A 18 -26.32 -32.86 7.01
N LEU A 19 -27.18 -32.50 7.97
CA LEU A 19 -27.21 -31.21 8.60
C LEU A 19 -25.90 -30.91 9.34
N LEU A 20 -25.42 -31.84 10.15
CA LEU A 20 -24.14 -31.73 10.86
C LEU A 20 -22.99 -31.60 9.87
N TRP A 21 -22.98 -32.37 8.79
CA TRP A 21 -21.98 -32.29 7.74
C TRP A 21 -22.01 -30.92 7.07
N ALA A 22 -23.17 -30.36 6.75
CA ALA A 22 -23.31 -29.03 6.16
C ALA A 22 -22.80 -27.92 7.09
N LEU A 23 -23.08 -28.03 8.41
CA LEU A 23 -22.59 -27.05 9.40
C LEU A 23 -21.06 -27.03 9.50
N THR A 24 -20.38 -28.15 9.33
CA THR A 24 -18.90 -28.21 9.37
C THR A 24 -18.25 -27.56 8.16
N ARG A 25 -19.01 -27.27 7.09
CA ARG A 25 -18.53 -26.62 5.86
C ARG A 25 -18.62 -25.11 5.89
N PHE A 26 -19.28 -24.54 6.88
CA PHE A 26 -19.25 -23.10 7.12
C PHE A 26 -17.90 -22.69 7.70
N ARG A 27 -17.17 -21.86 6.96
CA ARG A 27 -15.91 -21.26 7.41
C ARG A 27 -16.10 -19.77 7.67
N LYS A 28 -15.69 -19.34 8.86
CA LYS A 28 -15.67 -17.93 9.24
C LYS A 28 -14.39 -17.30 8.76
N CYS A 29 -14.48 -16.10 8.20
CA CYS A 29 -13.32 -15.28 7.87
C CYS A 29 -13.06 -14.33 9.05
N PRO A 30 -11.94 -14.43 9.76
CA PRO A 30 -11.58 -13.47 10.79
C PRO A 30 -11.30 -12.09 10.15
N SER A 31 -11.36 -11.03 10.96
CA SER A 31 -11.22 -9.64 10.49
C SER A 31 -9.78 -9.27 10.09
N ASP A 32 -8.81 -10.03 10.57
CA ASP A 32 -7.38 -9.84 10.31
C ASP A 32 -6.89 -10.46 8.99
N ARG A 33 -7.79 -11.17 8.28
CA ARG A 33 -7.46 -11.91 7.05
C ARG A 33 -8.51 -11.74 5.98
N ILE A 34 -8.10 -11.96 4.74
CA ILE A 34 -8.99 -12.12 3.60
C ILE A 34 -9.06 -13.60 3.26
N MET A 35 -10.25 -14.13 3.16
CA MET A 35 -10.46 -15.50 2.69
C MET A 35 -10.65 -15.48 1.16
N VAL A 36 -9.76 -16.15 0.47
CA VAL A 36 -9.79 -16.33 -0.99
C VAL A 36 -10.31 -17.71 -1.28
N ILE A 37 -11.46 -17.80 -1.94
CA ILE A 37 -12.07 -19.05 -2.40
C ILE A 37 -11.74 -19.18 -3.89
N TYR A 38 -11.13 -20.28 -4.29
CA TYR A 38 -10.75 -20.55 -5.67
C TYR A 38 -11.27 -21.93 -6.11
N GLY A 39 -11.32 -22.13 -7.44
CA GLY A 39 -11.97 -23.27 -8.05
C GLY A 39 -13.22 -22.84 -8.83
N LYS A 40 -14.29 -23.61 -8.81
CA LYS A 40 -15.55 -23.24 -9.49
C LYS A 40 -16.32 -22.23 -8.65
N VAL A 41 -16.07 -20.95 -8.86
CA VAL A 41 -16.59 -19.84 -8.04
C VAL A 41 -17.78 -19.12 -8.65
N GLY A 42 -18.30 -19.58 -9.78
CA GLY A 42 -19.39 -18.93 -10.53
C GLY A 42 -18.87 -17.89 -11.52
N ASN A 43 -19.81 -17.27 -12.24
CA ASN A 43 -19.50 -16.29 -13.27
C ASN A 43 -19.67 -14.86 -12.75
N ASN A 44 -18.93 -13.93 -13.32
CA ASN A 44 -19.17 -12.50 -13.18
C ASN A 44 -20.50 -12.12 -13.85
N ALA A 45 -21.01 -10.91 -13.55
CA ALA A 45 -22.16 -10.33 -14.27
C ALA A 45 -21.92 -10.27 -15.79
N ASP A 46 -20.66 -10.20 -16.22
CA ASP A 46 -20.22 -10.13 -17.62
C ASP A 46 -20.05 -11.52 -18.28
N GLY A 47 -20.48 -12.61 -17.63
CA GLY A 47 -20.39 -13.97 -18.16
C GLY A 47 -18.99 -14.61 -18.12
N THR A 48 -17.97 -13.88 -17.67
CA THR A 48 -16.61 -14.41 -17.49
C THR A 48 -16.50 -15.23 -16.22
N SER A 49 -15.82 -16.38 -16.27
CA SER A 49 -15.56 -17.19 -15.07
C SER A 49 -14.63 -16.46 -14.11
N ARG A 50 -15.02 -16.37 -12.84
CA ARG A 50 -14.14 -15.85 -11.79
C ARG A 50 -13.10 -16.89 -11.43
N SER A 51 -11.84 -16.50 -11.43
CA SER A 51 -10.73 -17.33 -10.93
C SER A 51 -10.74 -17.46 -9.40
N ALA A 52 -11.15 -16.41 -8.68
CA ALA A 52 -11.23 -16.39 -7.23
C ALA A 52 -12.36 -15.48 -6.72
N LYS A 53 -12.89 -15.79 -5.53
CA LYS A 53 -13.81 -14.94 -4.76
C LYS A 53 -13.16 -14.56 -3.45
N CYS A 54 -12.97 -13.28 -3.24
CA CYS A 54 -12.41 -12.75 -2.00
C CYS A 54 -13.52 -12.34 -1.04
N ILE A 55 -13.36 -12.66 0.23
CA ILE A 55 -14.28 -12.30 1.31
C ILE A 55 -13.45 -11.73 2.46
N HIS A 56 -13.80 -10.52 2.87
CA HIS A 56 -13.27 -9.89 4.07
C HIS A 56 -14.36 -9.78 5.11
N GLY A 57 -14.19 -10.51 6.24
CA GLY A 57 -15.22 -10.65 7.26
C GLY A 57 -16.37 -11.57 6.85
N GLY A 58 -17.14 -12.01 7.85
CA GLY A 58 -18.30 -12.87 7.64
C GLY A 58 -17.97 -14.35 7.54
N ALA A 59 -18.83 -15.10 6.86
CA ALA A 59 -18.70 -16.53 6.69
C ALA A 59 -19.07 -16.96 5.27
N ALA A 60 -18.43 -18.01 4.79
CA ALA A 60 -18.75 -18.61 3.49
C ALA A 60 -18.97 -20.12 3.61
N PHE A 61 -19.86 -20.60 2.79
CA PHE A 61 -20.02 -22.02 2.55
C PHE A 61 -19.07 -22.46 1.43
N ILE A 62 -18.22 -23.46 1.73
CA ILE A 62 -17.19 -23.93 0.80
C ILE A 62 -17.56 -25.36 0.38
N TRP A 63 -17.68 -25.57 -0.93
CA TRP A 63 -17.99 -26.88 -1.50
C TRP A 63 -16.71 -27.72 -1.62
N PRO A 64 -16.55 -28.81 -0.84
CA PRO A 64 -15.25 -29.44 -0.62
C PRO A 64 -14.65 -30.16 -1.82
N VAL A 65 -15.41 -30.44 -2.85
CA VAL A 65 -14.93 -31.19 -4.05
C VAL A 65 -14.46 -30.26 -5.16
N ILE A 66 -15.05 -29.06 -5.25
CA ILE A 66 -14.88 -28.15 -6.39
C ILE A 66 -14.31 -26.79 -5.99
N GLN A 67 -14.22 -26.51 -4.70
CA GLN A 67 -13.69 -25.23 -4.17
C GLN A 67 -12.65 -25.51 -3.09
N SER A 68 -11.60 -24.71 -3.12
CA SER A 68 -10.59 -24.63 -2.07
C SER A 68 -10.52 -23.20 -1.55
N TYR A 69 -9.96 -23.01 -0.37
CA TYR A 69 -9.78 -21.68 0.21
C TYR A 69 -8.39 -21.51 0.79
N SER A 70 -7.92 -20.30 0.80
CA SER A 70 -6.71 -19.88 1.47
C SER A 70 -6.90 -18.51 2.12
N TYR A 71 -6.04 -18.18 3.05
CA TYR A 71 -6.08 -16.88 3.73
C TYR A 71 -4.92 -16.03 3.29
N LEU A 72 -5.19 -14.73 3.06
CA LEU A 72 -4.21 -13.68 2.93
C LEU A 72 -4.21 -12.84 4.20
N ASP A 73 -3.07 -12.66 4.80
CA ASP A 73 -2.89 -11.92 6.05
C ASP A 73 -2.87 -10.41 5.76
N LEU A 74 -3.66 -9.63 6.50
CA LEU A 74 -3.75 -8.17 6.37
C LEU A 74 -2.68 -7.43 7.18
N THR A 75 -1.76 -8.13 7.83
CA THR A 75 -0.69 -7.53 8.63
C THR A 75 0.12 -6.56 7.78
N PRO A 76 0.29 -5.30 8.23
CA PRO A 76 1.10 -4.34 7.52
C PRO A 76 2.56 -4.78 7.44
N ILE A 77 3.18 -4.55 6.28
CA ILE A 77 4.58 -4.88 6.00
C ILE A 77 5.36 -3.57 5.95
N SER A 78 6.40 -3.46 6.76
CA SER A 78 7.33 -2.32 6.72
C SER A 78 8.49 -2.65 5.77
N ILE A 79 8.72 -1.78 4.79
CA ILE A 79 9.73 -1.94 3.74
C ILE A 79 10.68 -0.76 3.83
N GLN A 80 11.94 -1.04 4.09
CA GLN A 80 13.00 -0.04 4.02
C GLN A 80 13.61 -0.04 2.61
N VAL A 81 13.66 1.15 2.01
CA VAL A 81 14.20 1.39 0.67
C VAL A 81 15.29 2.45 0.77
N ASP A 82 16.53 2.03 0.69
CA ASP A 82 17.69 2.92 0.69
C ASP A 82 18.10 3.15 -0.77
N LEU A 83 17.46 4.13 -1.40
CA LEU A 83 17.78 4.51 -2.78
C LEU A 83 19.06 5.36 -2.76
N LYS A 84 20.12 4.81 -3.35
CA LYS A 84 21.42 5.47 -3.47
C LYS A 84 21.72 5.85 -4.91
N ASN A 85 22.44 6.96 -5.07
CA ASN A 85 22.90 7.45 -6.38
C ASN A 85 21.77 7.62 -7.42
N ALA A 86 20.58 8.02 -7.00
CA ALA A 86 19.52 8.36 -7.92
C ALA A 86 19.81 9.70 -8.60
N LEU A 87 19.60 9.79 -9.91
CA LEU A 87 19.81 11.02 -10.67
C LEU A 87 18.53 11.84 -10.68
N SER A 88 18.63 13.10 -10.22
CA SER A 88 17.57 14.10 -10.37
C SER A 88 17.45 14.56 -11.83
N ARG A 89 16.44 15.38 -12.15
CA ARG A 89 16.28 16.01 -13.48
C ARG A 89 17.51 16.80 -13.91
N GLN A 90 18.27 17.35 -12.96
CA GLN A 90 19.49 18.13 -13.17
C GLN A 90 20.76 17.28 -13.24
N ASN A 91 20.62 15.92 -13.33
CA ASN A 91 21.75 14.97 -13.28
C ASN A 91 22.60 15.02 -12.00
N ILE A 92 22.04 15.52 -10.90
CA ILE A 92 22.67 15.47 -9.58
C ILE A 92 22.32 14.14 -8.90
N ARG A 93 23.33 13.50 -8.32
CA ARG A 93 23.14 12.24 -7.59
C ARG A 93 22.67 12.51 -6.18
N ILE A 94 21.56 11.89 -5.81
CA ILE A 94 20.97 12.01 -4.48
C ILE A 94 20.72 10.65 -3.86
N ASP A 95 20.80 10.61 -2.55
CA ASP A 95 20.44 9.47 -1.72
C ASP A 95 19.15 9.80 -0.98
N VAL A 96 18.18 8.90 -1.12
CA VAL A 96 16.84 9.08 -0.55
C VAL A 96 16.47 7.84 0.26
N PRO A 97 16.93 7.76 1.52
CA PRO A 97 16.52 6.69 2.42
C PRO A 97 15.06 6.90 2.83
N SER A 98 14.27 5.85 2.66
CA SER A 98 12.82 5.93 2.86
C SER A 98 12.26 4.64 3.45
N ARG A 99 11.15 4.76 4.17
CA ARG A 99 10.42 3.65 4.74
C ARG A 99 8.96 3.71 4.31
N PHE A 100 8.50 2.60 3.76
CA PHE A 100 7.13 2.42 3.31
C PHE A 100 6.44 1.39 4.17
N THR A 101 5.19 1.65 4.54
CA THR A 101 4.33 0.64 5.15
C THR A 101 3.22 0.32 4.15
N VAL A 102 3.16 -0.93 3.75
CA VAL A 102 2.18 -1.43 2.78
C VAL A 102 1.34 -2.53 3.42
N GLY A 103 0.16 -2.76 2.89
CA GLY A 103 -0.71 -3.84 3.32
C GLY A 103 -1.59 -4.33 2.17
N ILE A 104 -2.20 -5.49 2.33
CA ILE A 104 -3.15 -5.99 1.36
C ILE A 104 -4.40 -5.12 1.39
N SER A 105 -4.90 -4.72 0.22
CA SER A 105 -6.08 -3.88 0.11
C SER A 105 -7.36 -4.67 0.35
N THR A 106 -8.30 -4.08 1.08
CA THR A 106 -9.66 -4.61 1.28
C THR A 106 -10.67 -4.08 0.26
N GLU A 107 -10.23 -3.24 -0.66
CA GLU A 107 -11.08 -2.74 -1.76
C GLU A 107 -11.38 -3.88 -2.75
N PRO A 108 -12.64 -4.11 -3.13
CA PRO A 108 -13.04 -5.32 -3.87
C PRO A 108 -12.26 -5.59 -5.17
N ARG A 109 -11.96 -4.55 -5.95
CA ARG A 109 -11.18 -4.68 -7.19
C ARG A 109 -9.72 -5.00 -6.93
N VAL A 110 -9.12 -4.28 -5.99
CA VAL A 110 -7.70 -4.44 -5.63
C VAL A 110 -7.47 -5.76 -4.88
N MET A 111 -8.41 -6.15 -4.03
CA MET A 111 -8.41 -7.43 -3.33
C MET A 111 -8.41 -8.64 -4.29
N GLN A 112 -9.08 -8.53 -5.43
CA GLN A 112 -9.05 -9.57 -6.45
C GLN A 112 -7.67 -9.69 -7.09
N ASN A 113 -7.00 -8.58 -7.38
CA ASN A 113 -5.61 -8.58 -7.85
C ASN A 113 -4.67 -9.24 -6.84
N ALA A 114 -4.86 -8.98 -5.53
CA ALA A 114 -4.10 -9.65 -4.47
C ALA A 114 -4.30 -11.17 -4.50
N ALA A 115 -5.54 -11.62 -4.65
CA ALA A 115 -5.84 -13.04 -4.73
C ALA A 115 -5.21 -13.73 -5.96
N GLU A 116 -5.14 -13.04 -7.09
CA GLU A 116 -4.58 -13.61 -8.32
C GLU A 116 -3.05 -13.63 -8.33
N ARG A 117 -2.40 -12.69 -7.64
CA ARG A 117 -0.95 -12.45 -7.75
C ARG A 117 -0.15 -12.79 -6.49
N LEU A 118 -0.77 -12.65 -5.32
CA LEU A 118 -0.09 -12.84 -4.04
C LEU A 118 -0.46 -14.16 -3.35
N LEU A 119 -1.50 -14.85 -3.84
CA LEU A 119 -1.92 -16.11 -3.25
C LEU A 119 -0.80 -17.16 -3.38
N GLY A 120 -0.40 -17.74 -2.25
CA GLY A 120 0.67 -18.73 -2.19
C GLY A 120 2.08 -18.16 -1.97
N LEU A 121 2.27 -16.84 -2.08
CA LEU A 121 3.53 -16.20 -1.75
C LEU A 121 3.71 -16.07 -0.23
N LYS A 122 4.94 -16.20 0.21
CA LYS A 122 5.32 -15.92 1.59
C LYS A 122 5.44 -14.42 1.82
N LEU A 123 5.30 -13.98 3.07
CA LEU A 123 5.41 -12.58 3.44
C LEU A 123 6.72 -11.94 2.95
N ALA A 124 7.84 -12.65 3.03
CA ALA A 124 9.13 -12.18 2.56
C ALA A 124 9.16 -11.94 1.03
N GLU A 125 8.49 -12.80 0.26
CA GLU A 125 8.41 -12.66 -1.21
C GLU A 125 7.54 -11.47 -1.59
N ILE A 126 6.43 -11.25 -0.86
CA ILE A 126 5.57 -10.06 -1.04
C ILE A 126 6.33 -8.78 -0.69
N GLN A 127 7.14 -8.82 0.38
CA GLN A 127 7.98 -7.70 0.78
C GLN A 127 9.01 -7.35 -0.29
N GLU A 128 9.68 -8.34 -0.86
CA GLU A 128 10.71 -8.14 -1.88
C GLU A 128 10.09 -7.62 -3.19
N LEU A 129 9.00 -8.22 -3.64
CA LEU A 129 8.25 -7.74 -4.80
C LEU A 129 7.80 -6.27 -4.64
N SER A 130 7.29 -5.94 -3.47
CA SER A 130 6.85 -4.57 -3.16
C SER A 130 8.02 -3.59 -3.12
N LYS A 131 9.16 -4.01 -2.57
CA LYS A 131 10.40 -3.22 -2.52
C LYS A 131 10.89 -2.88 -3.92
N ASP A 132 10.91 -3.84 -4.83
CA ASP A 132 11.36 -3.63 -6.22
C ASP A 132 10.46 -2.62 -6.96
N ILE A 133 9.14 -2.73 -6.77
CA ILE A 133 8.18 -1.78 -7.36
C ILE A 133 8.41 -0.37 -6.81
N ILE A 134 8.51 -0.24 -5.49
CA ILE A 134 8.72 1.05 -4.82
C ILE A 134 10.04 1.67 -5.27
N PHE A 135 11.11 0.88 -5.33
CA PHE A 135 12.43 1.31 -5.76
C PHE A 135 12.40 1.86 -7.20
N GLY A 136 11.71 1.15 -8.11
CA GLY A 136 11.54 1.59 -9.49
C GLY A 136 10.76 2.92 -9.60
N GLN A 137 9.68 3.06 -8.84
CA GLN A 137 8.85 4.26 -8.84
C GLN A 137 9.57 5.47 -8.22
N LEU A 138 10.30 5.27 -7.12
CA LEU A 138 11.11 6.32 -6.52
C LEU A 138 12.14 6.86 -7.51
N ARG A 139 12.86 5.96 -8.19
CA ARG A 139 13.85 6.35 -9.18
C ARG A 139 13.25 7.17 -10.33
N LEU A 140 12.06 6.75 -10.78
CA LEU A 140 11.33 7.46 -11.85
C LEU A 140 10.93 8.88 -11.40
N ILE A 141 10.37 9.02 -10.21
CA ILE A 141 9.90 10.31 -9.68
C ILE A 141 11.08 11.26 -9.48
N ILE A 142 12.17 10.80 -8.87
CA ILE A 142 13.37 11.60 -8.66
C ILE A 142 13.94 12.10 -9.99
N ALA A 143 13.92 11.27 -11.04
CA ALA A 143 14.38 11.68 -12.37
C ALA A 143 13.51 12.75 -13.03
N THR A 144 12.28 12.94 -12.58
CA THR A 144 11.35 13.96 -13.10
C THR A 144 11.35 15.27 -12.32
N MET A 145 11.90 15.28 -11.10
CA MET A 145 11.90 16.45 -10.20
C MET A 145 13.27 17.11 -10.11
N GLU A 146 13.28 18.40 -9.84
CA GLU A 146 14.50 19.14 -9.51
C GLU A 146 14.87 18.94 -8.04
N ILE A 147 16.17 18.98 -7.76
CA ILE A 147 16.67 18.77 -6.38
C ILE A 147 16.17 19.86 -5.43
N GLU A 148 15.99 21.07 -5.94
CA GLU A 148 15.43 22.21 -5.19
C GLU A 148 13.98 21.95 -4.80
N GLU A 149 13.14 21.43 -5.72
CA GLU A 149 11.75 21.05 -5.44
C GLU A 149 11.70 19.96 -4.38
N ILE A 150 12.53 18.92 -4.50
CA ILE A 150 12.56 17.78 -3.56
C ILE A 150 12.95 18.24 -2.14
N ASN A 151 13.85 19.22 -2.03
CA ASN A 151 14.35 19.72 -0.75
C ASN A 151 13.44 20.79 -0.14
N THR A 152 12.89 21.72 -0.94
CA THR A 152 12.10 22.86 -0.47
C THR A 152 10.64 22.51 -0.30
N ASP A 153 10.05 21.72 -1.20
CA ASP A 153 8.65 21.32 -1.20
C ASP A 153 8.52 19.79 -0.95
N ARG A 154 8.88 19.40 0.26
CA ARG A 154 8.88 17.99 0.67
C ARG A 154 7.50 17.36 0.60
N ASP A 155 6.46 18.14 0.85
CA ASP A 155 5.07 17.66 0.81
C ASP A 155 4.67 17.30 -0.62
N LYS A 156 5.01 18.11 -1.60
CA LYS A 156 4.76 17.84 -3.02
C LYS A 156 5.52 16.59 -3.50
N PHE A 157 6.76 16.41 -3.05
CA PHE A 157 7.53 15.20 -3.33
C PHE A 157 6.85 13.95 -2.72
N LEU A 158 6.44 14.01 -1.45
CA LEU A 158 5.75 12.90 -0.79
C LEU A 158 4.42 12.58 -1.45
N GLU A 159 3.66 13.57 -1.89
CA GLU A 159 2.40 13.38 -2.62
C GLU A 159 2.63 12.68 -3.96
N ALA A 160 3.62 13.13 -4.73
CA ALA A 160 3.99 12.50 -5.99
C ALA A 160 4.44 11.04 -5.79
N VAL A 161 5.26 10.78 -4.78
CA VAL A 161 5.71 9.42 -4.42
C VAL A 161 4.52 8.56 -4.01
N SER A 162 3.68 9.06 -3.11
CA SER A 162 2.53 8.31 -2.60
C SER A 162 1.56 7.92 -3.72
N SER A 163 1.21 8.87 -4.59
CA SER A 163 0.27 8.65 -5.69
C SER A 163 0.79 7.63 -6.71
N ASN A 164 2.05 7.76 -7.13
CA ASN A 164 2.63 6.87 -8.12
C ASN A 164 2.85 5.46 -7.55
N VAL A 165 3.43 5.37 -6.35
CA VAL A 165 3.67 4.09 -5.67
C VAL A 165 2.34 3.37 -5.40
N GLU A 166 1.32 4.07 -4.90
CA GLU A 166 0.00 3.49 -4.62
C GLU A 166 -0.65 2.93 -5.89
N THR A 167 -0.54 3.65 -7.02
CA THR A 167 -1.07 3.22 -8.31
C THR A 167 -0.46 1.89 -8.76
N GLU A 168 0.85 1.73 -8.64
CA GLU A 168 1.54 0.49 -9.00
C GLU A 168 1.26 -0.65 -8.02
N LEU A 169 1.24 -0.36 -6.71
CA LEU A 169 0.91 -1.34 -5.68
C LEU A 169 -0.52 -1.88 -5.82
N LYS A 170 -1.49 -1.05 -6.21
CA LYS A 170 -2.88 -1.49 -6.48
C LYS A 170 -2.98 -2.51 -7.61
N LYS A 171 -2.08 -2.48 -8.58
CA LYS A 171 -2.05 -3.47 -9.68
C LYS A 171 -1.73 -4.87 -9.18
N ILE A 172 -0.98 -4.99 -8.08
CA ILE A 172 -0.63 -6.28 -7.44
C ILE A 172 -1.50 -6.60 -6.23
N GLY A 173 -2.44 -5.73 -5.88
CA GLY A 173 -3.38 -5.98 -4.78
C GLY A 173 -2.97 -5.38 -3.43
N LEU A 174 -1.94 -4.55 -3.40
CA LEU A 174 -1.47 -3.86 -2.21
C LEU A 174 -1.96 -2.41 -2.18
N ARG A 175 -2.03 -1.85 -0.98
CA ARG A 175 -2.24 -0.43 -0.73
C ARG A 175 -1.08 0.15 0.06
N LEU A 176 -0.79 1.40 -0.19
CA LEU A 176 0.12 2.19 0.61
C LEU A 176 -0.60 2.67 1.89
N ILE A 177 -0.01 2.44 3.05
CA ILE A 177 -0.54 2.87 4.35
C ILE A 177 0.16 4.13 4.81
N ASN A 178 1.50 4.13 4.74
CA ASN A 178 2.32 5.25 5.17
C ASN A 178 3.62 5.32 4.39
N VAL A 179 4.11 6.55 4.17
CA VAL A 179 5.42 6.86 3.60
C VAL A 179 6.17 7.77 4.56
N ASN A 180 7.41 7.43 4.82
CA ASN A 180 8.31 8.26 5.57
C ASN A 180 9.64 8.34 4.82
N VAL A 181 10.00 9.55 4.39
CA VAL A 181 11.29 9.84 3.77
C VAL A 181 12.15 10.54 4.81
N THR A 182 13.33 10.01 5.08
CA THR A 182 14.31 10.62 5.97
C THR A 182 15.10 11.72 5.24
N ASP A 183 16.18 12.16 5.82
CA ASP A 183 16.95 13.26 5.24
C ASP A 183 17.56 12.86 3.90
N ILE A 184 17.31 13.70 2.90
CA ILE A 184 17.85 13.57 1.55
C ILE A 184 19.24 14.16 1.54
N SER A 185 20.19 13.41 1.03
CA SER A 185 21.58 13.87 0.90
C SER A 185 22.05 13.75 -0.54
N ASP A 186 22.99 14.61 -0.90
CA ASP A 186 23.66 14.57 -2.19
C ASP A 186 25.17 14.43 -2.01
N GLU A 187 25.82 13.70 -2.92
CA GLU A 187 27.25 13.46 -2.92
C GLU A 187 28.04 14.72 -3.31
N SER A 188 27.41 15.64 -4.06
CA SER A 188 28.04 16.85 -4.57
C SER A 188 28.08 18.02 -3.58
N GLY A 189 27.35 17.95 -2.46
CA GLY A 189 27.21 19.06 -1.49
C GLY A 189 26.33 20.22 -2.00
N TYR A 190 25.53 19.98 -3.04
CA TYR A 190 24.65 20.99 -3.65
C TYR A 190 23.54 21.42 -2.69
N ILE A 191 22.93 20.50 -1.97
CA ILE A 191 21.89 20.79 -0.96
C ILE A 191 22.46 21.67 0.16
N ALA A 192 23.69 21.38 0.61
CA ALA A 192 24.36 22.19 1.62
C ALA A 192 24.70 23.60 1.11
N ALA A 193 25.05 23.75 -0.16
CA ALA A 193 25.30 25.06 -0.80
C ALA A 193 24.01 25.88 -0.91
N LEU A 194 22.90 25.27 -1.34
CA LEU A 194 21.57 25.90 -1.36
C LEU A 194 21.14 26.39 0.02
N GLY A 195 21.36 25.57 1.07
CA GLY A 195 21.06 25.98 2.44
C GLY A 195 21.85 27.22 2.89
N LYS A 196 23.12 27.32 2.54
CA LYS A 196 23.95 28.50 2.81
C LYS A 196 23.47 29.74 2.05
N GLU A 197 23.09 29.60 0.78
CA GLU A 197 22.56 30.70 -0.01
C GLU A 197 21.23 31.21 0.54
N ALA A 198 20.31 30.29 0.91
CA ALA A 198 19.03 30.64 1.54
C ALA A 198 19.25 31.38 2.87
N ALA A 199 20.18 30.92 3.71
CA ALA A 199 20.53 31.56 4.97
C ALA A 199 21.13 32.97 4.73
N ALA A 200 22.02 33.16 3.74
CA ALA A 200 22.58 34.43 3.41
C ALA A 200 21.51 35.41 2.91
N LYS A 201 20.59 35.00 2.06
CA LYS A 201 19.45 35.82 1.62
C LYS A 201 18.58 36.26 2.80
N ALA A 202 18.25 35.34 3.71
CA ALA A 202 17.45 35.66 4.89
C ALA A 202 18.12 36.72 5.80
N ILE A 203 19.44 36.69 5.94
CA ILE A 203 20.20 37.69 6.70
C ILE A 203 20.14 39.04 6.02
N ILE A 204 20.30 39.09 4.70
CA ILE A 204 20.25 40.34 3.91
C ILE A 204 18.86 40.98 3.98
N ASP A 205 17.80 40.17 3.86
CA ASP A 205 16.41 40.66 3.96
C ASP A 205 16.08 41.17 5.35
N PHE A 206 16.64 40.54 6.41
CA PHE A 206 16.47 41.01 7.78
C PHE A 206 17.20 42.35 8.01
N ASP A 207 18.44 42.49 7.56
CA ASP A 207 19.18 43.76 7.66
C ASP A 207 18.53 44.85 6.82
N GLY A 208 18.03 44.56 5.63
CA GLY A 208 17.30 45.48 4.77
C GLY A 208 16.01 46.02 5.41
N THR A 209 15.26 45.20 6.07
CA THR A 209 14.04 45.59 6.82
C THR A 209 14.38 46.37 8.09
N GLY A 210 15.46 46.02 8.78
CA GLY A 210 15.95 46.77 9.95
C GLY A 210 16.35 48.18 9.64
N LEU A 211 17.09 48.39 8.52
CA LEU A 211 17.50 49.72 8.04
C LEU A 211 16.33 50.57 7.57
N SER A 212 15.29 49.98 7.00
CA SER A 212 14.07 50.71 6.59
C SER A 212 13.26 51.23 7.76
N LEU A 213 13.16 50.47 8.86
CA LEU A 213 12.48 50.87 10.10
C LEU A 213 13.24 51.99 10.83
N LEU A 214 14.56 51.99 10.83
CA LEU A 214 15.37 53.06 11.40
C LEU A 214 15.30 54.39 10.58
N SER A 215 15.15 54.31 9.27
CA SER A 215 14.98 55.51 8.41
C SER A 215 13.62 56.17 8.60
N ILE A 216 12.58 55.46 9.01
CA ILE A 216 11.24 56.00 9.29
C ILE A 216 11.21 56.67 10.68
N SER A 217 11.97 56.19 11.65
CA SER A 217 12.05 56.74 13.00
C SER A 217 12.72 58.12 13.07
N HIS A 218 13.50 58.53 12.08
CA HIS A 218 14.23 59.83 12.09
C HIS A 218 13.50 60.97 11.36
N ARG A 219 12.28 60.78 10.87
CA ARG A 219 11.43 61.86 10.34
C ARG A 219 10.37 62.29 11.36
N THR A 220 10.77 62.97 12.43
CA THR A 220 9.86 63.82 13.19
C THR A 220 9.96 65.23 12.66
N PRO A 221 8.84 65.89 12.24
CA PRO A 221 8.87 67.29 11.83
C PRO A 221 8.95 68.22 13.06
N VAL A 222 9.69 69.24 12.95
CA VAL A 222 9.66 70.43 13.78
C VAL A 222 8.43 71.23 13.44
#